data_d79bb5bdd7123004aed9668e18fa5c79
#
_entry.id   d79bb5bdd7123004aed9668e18fa5c79
#
_cell.length_a   1.000
_cell.length_b   1.000
_cell.length_c   1.000
_cell.angle_alpha   90.00
_cell.angle_beta   90.00
_cell.angle_gamma   90.00
#
_symmetry.space_group_name_H-M   'P 1'
#
loop_
_entity.id
_entity.type
_entity.pdbx_description
1 polymer ?
#
loop_
_entity_poly.entity_id
_entity_poly.type
_entity_poly.pdbx_seq_one_letter_code
_entity_poly.pdbx_strand_id
1 'polypeptide(L)'
;GGFQLTGMAAIDMACWDILGKKTGLPVYTLLGGKQQDKVKLYKVVTRTDPDAMAARIPEYRAQGYRNFQVKVGENPLTDISRIRKIAACMEPGEVLNADANTGWKQHQALIVADAIKDLPRERGLLLYFEQPCLTYEECLTVRRHTDLPFVLDECMDSLAALLRAHHDNAMDLINLKINRMGGLTRARQIRDLCVSLGLPMNVEDSWGGEIATAAIAHLAHSTPTEFQFQSSAFHEYSTVCIADGAPSVKNGYMSVADTAGLGVTPILESLTSVSEFS
;
A
#
# COMPACT_ATOMS: atom_id res chain seq x y z
N GLY A 1 -7.16 20.14 4.16
CA GLY A 1 -6.31 19.16 4.49
C GLY A 1 -6.76 17.72 4.56
N GLY A 2 -5.88 16.87 5.07
CA GLY A 2 -6.04 15.41 5.04
C GLY A 2 -7.30 14.89 5.75
N PHE A 3 -7.73 15.49 6.86
CA PHE A 3 -8.95 15.07 7.57
C PHE A 3 -10.24 15.21 6.73
N GLN A 4 -10.34 16.25 5.90
CA GLN A 4 -11.50 16.42 5.02
C GLN A 4 -11.56 15.32 3.96
N LEU A 5 -10.43 14.93 3.38
CA LEU A 5 -10.35 13.88 2.38
C LEU A 5 -10.70 12.50 2.97
N THR A 6 -10.27 12.22 4.20
CA THR A 6 -10.62 10.96 4.89
C THR A 6 -12.13 10.86 5.14
N GLY A 7 -12.77 11.94 5.60
CA GLY A 7 -14.23 11.98 5.76
C GLY A 7 -14.98 11.83 4.42
N MET A 8 -14.49 12.50 3.38
CA MET A 8 -15.04 12.36 2.01
C MET A 8 -14.90 10.92 1.49
N ALA A 9 -13.75 10.25 1.77
CA ALA A 9 -13.53 8.89 1.34
C ALA A 9 -14.53 7.91 1.95
N ALA A 10 -14.88 8.08 3.23
CA ALA A 10 -15.88 7.24 3.86
C ALA A 10 -17.28 7.37 3.20
N ILE A 11 -17.70 8.61 2.90
CA ILE A 11 -18.96 8.87 2.21
C ILE A 11 -18.93 8.32 0.78
N ASP A 12 -17.84 8.54 0.04
CA ASP A 12 -17.69 8.06 -1.33
C ASP A 12 -17.73 6.52 -1.38
N MET A 13 -17.03 5.82 -0.47
CA MET A 13 -17.07 4.36 -0.37
C MET A 13 -18.47 3.85 -0.04
N ALA A 14 -19.22 4.52 0.85
CA ALA A 14 -20.61 4.19 1.15
C ALA A 14 -21.53 4.36 -0.07
N CYS A 15 -21.32 5.43 -0.87
CA CYS A 15 -22.05 5.63 -2.12
C CYS A 15 -21.80 4.51 -3.15
N TRP A 16 -20.54 4.07 -3.28
CA TRP A 16 -20.20 2.94 -4.15
C TRP A 16 -20.83 1.62 -3.66
N ASP A 17 -20.85 1.38 -2.34
CA ASP A 17 -21.51 0.22 -1.75
C ASP A 17 -23.00 0.21 -2.01
N ILE A 18 -23.69 1.35 -1.79
CA ILE A 18 -25.11 1.52 -2.08
C ILE A 18 -25.40 1.29 -3.57
N LEU A 19 -24.60 1.86 -4.47
CA LEU A 19 -24.76 1.68 -5.91
C LEU A 19 -24.64 0.20 -6.29
N GLY A 20 -23.61 -0.48 -5.78
CA GLY A 20 -23.40 -1.91 -6.00
C GLY A 20 -24.58 -2.74 -5.50
N LYS A 21 -25.03 -2.50 -4.27
CA LYS A 21 -26.20 -3.19 -3.68
C LYS A 21 -27.49 -2.93 -4.48
N LYS A 22 -27.71 -1.71 -4.96
CA LYS A 22 -28.90 -1.36 -5.76
C LYS A 22 -28.88 -1.98 -7.16
N THR A 23 -27.70 -2.12 -7.76
CA THR A 23 -27.54 -2.73 -9.09
C THR A 23 -27.34 -4.25 -9.04
N GLY A 24 -27.14 -4.84 -7.88
CA GLY A 24 -26.82 -6.26 -7.70
C GLY A 24 -25.40 -6.62 -8.14
N LEU A 25 -24.49 -5.63 -8.24
CA LEU A 25 -23.14 -5.83 -8.75
C LEU A 25 -22.07 -5.57 -7.68
N PRO A 26 -20.98 -6.37 -7.68
CA PRO A 26 -19.79 -6.06 -6.88
C PRO A 26 -19.17 -4.72 -7.32
N VAL A 27 -18.57 -3.99 -6.39
CA VAL A 27 -17.96 -2.67 -6.68
C VAL A 27 -16.84 -2.79 -7.72
N TYR A 28 -16.03 -3.86 -7.74
CA TYR A 28 -15.01 -4.03 -8.78
C TYR A 28 -15.61 -4.05 -10.21
N THR A 29 -16.82 -4.58 -10.38
CA THR A 29 -17.52 -4.57 -11.68
C THR A 29 -17.83 -3.13 -12.12
N LEU A 30 -18.30 -2.30 -11.19
CA LEU A 30 -18.60 -0.89 -11.43
C LEU A 30 -17.34 -0.03 -11.64
N LEU A 31 -16.21 -0.46 -11.08
CA LEU A 31 -14.90 0.18 -11.25
C LEU A 31 -14.20 -0.16 -12.58
N GLY A 32 -14.80 -1.02 -13.42
CA GLY A 32 -14.26 -1.35 -14.74
C GLY A 32 -14.15 -2.85 -15.04
N GLY A 33 -14.61 -3.71 -14.12
CA GLY A 33 -14.59 -5.16 -14.27
C GLY A 33 -13.46 -5.84 -13.49
N LYS A 34 -13.63 -7.14 -13.26
CA LYS A 34 -12.64 -7.96 -12.57
C LYS A 34 -11.49 -8.30 -13.52
N GLN A 35 -10.28 -7.89 -13.19
CA GLN A 35 -9.06 -8.11 -13.97
C GLN A 35 -8.24 -9.30 -13.44
N GLN A 36 -8.45 -9.68 -12.17
CA GLN A 36 -7.73 -10.76 -11.51
C GLN A 36 -8.55 -11.40 -10.39
N ASP A 37 -8.34 -12.69 -10.12
CA ASP A 37 -9.07 -13.44 -9.09
C ASP A 37 -8.46 -13.32 -7.70
N LYS A 38 -7.21 -12.92 -7.60
CA LYS A 38 -6.48 -12.73 -6.34
C LYS A 38 -5.46 -11.62 -6.47
N VAL A 39 -5.32 -10.86 -5.41
CA VAL A 39 -4.41 -9.73 -5.30
C VAL A 39 -3.24 -10.11 -4.40
N LYS A 40 -2.01 -9.90 -4.87
CA LYS A 40 -0.80 -10.15 -4.08
C LYS A 40 -0.73 -9.17 -2.91
N LEU A 41 -0.41 -9.70 -1.73
CA LEU A 41 -0.23 -8.91 -0.51
C LEU A 41 1.24 -8.78 -0.14
N TYR A 42 1.58 -7.65 0.46
CA TYR A 42 2.79 -7.53 1.28
C TYR A 42 2.47 -7.75 2.76
N LYS A 43 3.48 -8.14 3.54
CA LYS A 43 3.40 -8.19 5.00
C LYS A 43 4.29 -7.12 5.61
N VAL A 44 3.72 -6.37 6.55
CA VAL A 44 4.48 -5.32 7.27
C VAL A 44 5.41 -5.97 8.29
N VAL A 45 6.69 -5.59 8.24
CA VAL A 45 7.68 -5.88 9.27
C VAL A 45 7.83 -4.62 10.12
N THR A 46 7.14 -4.62 11.26
CA THR A 46 7.12 -3.49 12.19
C THR A 46 8.51 -3.21 12.76
N ARG A 47 8.85 -1.93 12.86
CA ARG A 47 10.15 -1.46 13.32
C ARG A 47 10.41 -1.83 14.77
N THR A 48 11.44 -2.66 14.99
CA THR A 48 11.93 -3.11 16.29
C THR A 48 13.44 -3.35 16.20
N ASP A 49 13.98 -4.21 17.07
CA ASP A 49 15.36 -4.69 16.99
C ASP A 49 15.63 -5.40 15.64
N PRO A 50 16.81 -5.18 15.01
CA PRO A 50 17.11 -5.76 13.69
C PRO A 50 17.04 -7.31 13.64
N ASP A 51 17.44 -8.02 14.69
CA ASP A 51 17.36 -9.49 14.71
C ASP A 51 15.92 -9.97 14.87
N ALA A 52 15.14 -9.30 15.71
CA ALA A 52 13.71 -9.58 15.87
C ALA A 52 12.92 -9.35 14.58
N MET A 53 13.25 -8.29 13.82
CA MET A 53 12.64 -8.04 12.51
C MET A 53 13.03 -9.13 11.50
N ALA A 54 14.29 -9.53 11.42
CA ALA A 54 14.77 -10.56 10.52
C ALA A 54 14.13 -11.93 10.80
N ALA A 55 13.90 -12.27 12.06
CA ALA A 55 13.24 -13.52 12.48
C ALA A 55 11.79 -13.64 11.97
N ARG A 56 11.11 -12.52 11.67
CA ARG A 56 9.75 -12.53 11.12
C ARG A 56 9.66 -13.00 9.66
N ILE A 57 10.73 -12.87 8.88
CA ILE A 57 10.70 -13.19 7.46
C ILE A 57 10.33 -14.65 7.18
N PRO A 58 11.01 -15.66 7.79
CA PRO A 58 10.62 -17.06 7.59
C PRO A 58 9.19 -17.37 8.10
N GLU A 59 8.72 -16.71 9.17
CA GLU A 59 7.36 -16.88 9.69
C GLU A 59 6.32 -16.40 8.65
N TYR A 60 6.52 -15.21 8.08
CA TYR A 60 5.62 -14.65 7.08
C TYR A 60 5.70 -15.40 5.75
N ARG A 61 6.90 -15.88 5.39
CA ARG A 61 7.06 -16.75 4.21
C ARG A 61 6.27 -18.05 4.36
N ALA A 62 6.25 -18.67 5.53
CA ALA A 62 5.46 -19.86 5.82
C ALA A 62 3.94 -19.61 5.67
N GLN A 63 3.48 -18.37 5.87
CA GLN A 63 2.10 -17.92 5.60
C GLN A 63 1.85 -17.62 4.10
N GLY A 64 2.85 -17.78 3.24
CA GLY A 64 2.75 -17.56 1.81
C GLY A 64 3.14 -16.17 1.31
N TYR A 65 3.54 -15.25 2.19
CA TYR A 65 4.01 -13.94 1.76
C TYR A 65 5.38 -14.01 1.09
N ARG A 66 5.58 -13.18 0.07
CA ARG A 66 6.84 -13.02 -0.66
C ARG A 66 7.24 -11.56 -0.81
N ASN A 67 6.38 -10.66 -0.40
CA ASN A 67 6.60 -9.22 -0.41
C ASN A 67 6.56 -8.71 1.04
N PHE A 68 7.60 -7.97 1.45
CA PHE A 68 7.76 -7.49 2.81
C PHE A 68 7.98 -5.98 2.81
N GLN A 69 7.09 -5.23 3.47
CA GLN A 69 7.29 -3.81 3.73
C GLN A 69 8.00 -3.65 5.07
N VAL A 70 9.23 -3.21 5.02
CA VAL A 70 10.12 -3.09 6.18
C VAL A 70 10.09 -1.64 6.67
N LYS A 71 9.57 -1.43 7.87
CA LYS A 71 9.51 -0.09 8.47
C LYS A 71 10.88 0.33 9.00
N VAL A 72 11.35 1.47 8.50
CA VAL A 72 12.62 2.14 8.82
C VAL A 72 12.37 3.63 9.08
N GLY A 73 13.35 4.52 8.92
CA GLY A 73 13.14 5.97 9.04
C GLY A 73 13.57 6.54 10.39
N GLU A 74 14.49 5.89 11.09
CA GLU A 74 15.08 6.37 12.34
C GLU A 74 16.58 6.67 12.17
N ASN A 75 17.43 6.05 12.98
CA ASN A 75 18.87 6.17 12.86
C ASN A 75 19.36 5.41 11.62
N PRO A 76 20.07 6.05 10.68
CA PRO A 76 20.50 5.42 9.42
C PRO A 76 21.33 4.15 9.62
N LEU A 77 22.24 4.11 10.60
CA LEU A 77 23.10 2.95 10.83
C LEU A 77 22.30 1.75 11.38
N THR A 78 21.33 2.02 12.24
CA THR A 78 20.41 0.99 12.74
C THR A 78 19.50 0.50 11.61
N ASP A 79 19.01 1.39 10.77
CA ASP A 79 18.15 1.03 9.64
C ASP A 79 18.89 0.25 8.55
N ILE A 80 20.15 0.58 8.28
CA ILE A 80 21.04 -0.24 7.42
C ILE A 80 21.17 -1.65 8.00
N SER A 81 21.38 -1.78 9.33
CA SER A 81 21.44 -3.09 9.97
C SER A 81 20.11 -3.86 9.84
N ARG A 82 18.95 -3.21 10.04
CA ARG A 82 17.61 -3.78 9.84
C ARG A 82 17.46 -4.35 8.42
N ILE A 83 17.72 -3.52 7.42
CA ILE A 83 17.56 -3.90 6.01
C ILE A 83 18.50 -5.06 5.64
N ARG A 84 19.78 -4.99 6.02
CA ARG A 84 20.78 -6.03 5.71
C ARG A 84 20.47 -7.36 6.38
N LYS A 85 20.07 -7.36 7.65
CA LYS A 85 19.69 -8.59 8.38
C LYS A 85 18.44 -9.23 7.79
N ILE A 86 17.43 -8.43 7.44
CA ILE A 86 16.23 -8.91 6.77
C ILE A 86 16.59 -9.49 5.40
N ALA A 87 17.35 -8.77 4.58
CA ALA A 87 17.79 -9.24 3.27
C ALA A 87 18.57 -10.56 3.35
N ALA A 88 19.36 -10.77 4.43
CA ALA A 88 20.07 -12.03 4.65
C ALA A 88 19.14 -13.24 4.89
N CYS A 89 17.93 -13.01 5.40
CA CYS A 89 16.89 -14.03 5.64
C CYS A 89 15.95 -14.22 4.43
N MET A 90 16.06 -13.39 3.38
CA MET A 90 15.18 -13.44 2.22
C MET A 90 15.70 -14.41 1.14
N GLU A 91 14.77 -14.91 0.34
CA GLU A 91 15.04 -15.79 -0.80
C GLU A 91 15.09 -14.99 -2.12
N PRO A 92 15.82 -15.45 -3.15
CA PRO A 92 15.84 -14.78 -4.44
C PRO A 92 14.43 -14.62 -5.03
N GLY A 93 14.16 -13.43 -5.60
CA GLY A 93 12.87 -13.08 -6.17
C GLY A 93 11.85 -12.52 -5.18
N GLU A 94 12.14 -12.52 -3.87
CA GLU A 94 11.30 -11.87 -2.88
C GLU A 94 11.47 -10.34 -2.94
N VAL A 95 10.42 -9.62 -2.53
CA VAL A 95 10.37 -8.15 -2.54
C VAL A 95 10.63 -7.61 -1.15
N LEU A 96 11.62 -6.75 -1.02
CA LEU A 96 11.87 -5.90 0.13
C LEU A 96 11.53 -4.46 -0.22
N ASN A 97 10.54 -3.89 0.44
CA ASN A 97 10.19 -2.47 0.33
C ASN A 97 10.62 -1.75 1.62
N ALA A 98 11.68 -0.97 1.57
CA ALA A 98 12.20 -0.22 2.71
C ALA A 98 11.45 1.11 2.83
N ASP A 99 10.45 1.14 3.71
CA ASP A 99 9.57 2.30 3.91
C ASP A 99 10.01 3.12 5.12
N ALA A 100 10.50 4.32 4.84
CA ALA A 100 10.96 5.26 5.86
C ALA A 100 9.84 6.14 6.42
N ASN A 101 8.65 6.13 5.82
CA ASN A 101 7.53 6.99 6.23
C ASN A 101 8.00 8.44 6.52
N THR A 102 8.74 9.04 5.59
CA THR A 102 9.29 10.40 5.68
C THR A 102 10.38 10.63 6.75
N GLY A 103 10.85 9.58 7.42
CA GLY A 103 11.61 9.72 8.66
C GLY A 103 13.05 10.21 8.52
N TRP A 104 13.65 10.15 7.33
CA TRP A 104 15.03 10.61 7.13
C TRP A 104 15.13 12.02 6.57
N LYS A 105 16.22 12.69 6.91
CA LYS A 105 16.71 13.84 6.16
C LYS A 105 17.39 13.37 4.89
N GLN A 106 17.45 14.22 3.88
CA GLN A 106 18.03 13.89 2.58
C GLN A 106 19.41 13.20 2.67
N HIS A 107 20.35 13.75 3.47
CA HIS A 107 21.67 13.14 3.62
C HIS A 107 21.64 11.77 4.29
N GLN A 108 20.71 11.54 5.24
CA GLN A 108 20.52 10.24 5.88
C GLN A 108 19.99 9.21 4.90
N ALA A 109 19.00 9.59 4.09
CA ALA A 109 18.46 8.73 3.04
C ALA A 109 19.54 8.32 2.02
N LEU A 110 20.43 9.24 1.63
CA LEU A 110 21.56 8.95 0.74
C LEU A 110 22.56 7.97 1.36
N ILE A 111 22.88 8.10 2.66
CA ILE A 111 23.73 7.14 3.38
C ILE A 111 23.11 5.75 3.37
N VAL A 112 21.80 5.65 3.66
CA VAL A 112 21.10 4.35 3.64
C VAL A 112 21.08 3.77 2.24
N ALA A 113 20.67 4.54 1.23
CA ALA A 113 20.59 4.10 -0.16
C ALA A 113 21.95 3.55 -0.66
N ASP A 114 23.05 4.28 -0.41
CA ASP A 114 24.41 3.85 -0.79
C ASP A 114 24.80 2.54 -0.09
N ALA A 115 24.47 2.40 1.20
CA ALA A 115 24.80 1.23 1.98
C ALA A 115 24.05 -0.05 1.60
N ILE A 116 22.89 0.05 0.90
CA ILE A 116 22.05 -1.10 0.54
C ILE A 116 21.97 -1.36 -0.97
N LYS A 117 22.56 -0.52 -1.80
CA LYS A 117 22.44 -0.56 -3.28
C LYS A 117 22.87 -1.88 -3.92
N ASP A 118 23.77 -2.61 -3.29
CA ASP A 118 24.30 -3.88 -3.81
C ASP A 118 23.44 -5.10 -3.44
N LEU A 119 22.55 -4.98 -2.44
CA LEU A 119 21.72 -6.08 -1.95
C LEU A 119 20.84 -6.74 -3.04
N PRO A 120 20.23 -5.99 -3.98
CA PRO A 120 19.47 -6.62 -5.06
C PRO A 120 20.30 -7.63 -5.84
N ARG A 121 21.52 -7.27 -6.23
CA ARG A 121 22.44 -8.15 -6.97
C ARG A 121 23.00 -9.26 -6.11
N GLU A 122 23.43 -8.96 -4.89
CA GLU A 122 24.05 -9.93 -3.97
C GLU A 122 23.08 -11.02 -3.53
N ARG A 123 21.81 -10.67 -3.35
CA ARG A 123 20.78 -11.57 -2.79
C ARG A 123 19.72 -12.01 -3.80
N GLY A 124 19.72 -11.46 -5.02
CA GLY A 124 18.69 -11.72 -6.02
C GLY A 124 17.32 -11.16 -5.62
N LEU A 125 17.26 -10.07 -4.87
CA LEU A 125 16.03 -9.47 -4.35
C LEU A 125 15.52 -8.35 -5.26
N LEU A 126 14.23 -8.07 -5.16
CA LEU A 126 13.63 -6.83 -5.63
C LEU A 126 13.55 -5.86 -4.44
N LEU A 127 14.44 -4.88 -4.40
CA LEU A 127 14.50 -3.90 -3.30
C LEU A 127 13.96 -2.55 -3.78
N TYR A 128 12.92 -2.06 -3.10
CA TYR A 128 12.30 -0.77 -3.32
C TYR A 128 12.59 0.18 -2.16
N PHE A 129 12.75 1.46 -2.46
CA PHE A 129 13.05 2.52 -1.51
C PHE A 129 11.87 3.48 -1.43
N GLU A 130 11.09 3.40 -0.33
CA GLU A 130 9.82 4.07 -0.21
C GLU A 130 9.90 5.31 0.67
N GLN A 131 9.39 6.43 0.15
CA GLN A 131 9.19 7.73 0.81
C GLN A 131 10.28 8.07 1.86
N PRO A 132 11.54 8.22 1.45
CA PRO A 132 12.65 8.38 2.41
C PRO A 132 12.59 9.70 3.18
N CYS A 133 12.05 10.77 2.57
CA CYS A 133 12.07 12.12 3.11
C CYS A 133 10.67 12.73 3.17
N LEU A 134 10.53 13.82 3.94
CA LEU A 134 9.26 14.48 4.16
C LEU A 134 8.71 15.16 2.91
N THR A 135 9.56 15.84 2.14
CA THR A 135 9.12 16.63 0.99
C THR A 135 9.40 15.91 -0.33
N TYR A 136 8.59 16.25 -1.33
CA TYR A 136 8.78 15.78 -2.70
C TYR A 136 10.18 16.13 -3.23
N GLU A 137 10.64 17.36 -2.98
CA GLU A 137 11.93 17.87 -3.46
C GLU A 137 13.11 17.10 -2.86
N GLU A 138 13.04 16.77 -1.58
CA GLU A 138 14.05 15.92 -0.94
C GLU A 138 14.04 14.51 -1.53
N CYS A 139 12.87 13.91 -1.71
CA CYS A 139 12.71 12.60 -2.34
C CYS A 139 13.24 12.59 -3.78
N LEU A 140 12.93 13.62 -4.59
CA LEU A 140 13.44 13.76 -5.96
C LEU A 140 14.97 13.87 -5.98
N THR A 141 15.55 14.58 -5.01
CA THR A 141 17.01 14.66 -4.89
C THR A 141 17.62 13.30 -4.56
N VAL A 142 17.05 12.55 -3.63
CA VAL A 142 17.50 11.18 -3.31
C VAL A 142 17.35 10.27 -4.53
N ARG A 143 16.21 10.31 -5.22
CA ARG A 143 15.95 9.54 -6.45
C ARG A 143 17.01 9.73 -7.52
N ARG A 144 17.49 10.95 -7.69
CA ARG A 144 18.52 11.30 -8.68
C ARG A 144 19.94 10.77 -8.34
N HIS A 145 20.12 10.27 -7.12
CA HIS A 145 21.42 9.78 -6.63
C HIS A 145 21.40 8.27 -6.27
N THR A 146 20.33 7.57 -6.61
CA THR A 146 20.25 6.11 -6.41
C THR A 146 19.61 5.43 -7.61
N ASP A 147 20.09 4.21 -7.92
CA ASP A 147 19.49 3.33 -8.92
C ASP A 147 18.45 2.37 -8.32
N LEU A 148 18.21 2.44 -7.01
CA LEU A 148 17.18 1.64 -6.38
C LEU A 148 15.79 2.04 -6.89
N PRO A 149 14.92 1.08 -7.23
CA PRO A 149 13.52 1.36 -7.52
C PRO A 149 12.87 2.18 -6.42
N PHE A 150 12.13 3.23 -6.80
CA PHE A 150 11.67 4.27 -5.89
C PHE A 150 10.15 4.34 -5.81
N VAL A 151 9.62 4.34 -4.59
CA VAL A 151 8.18 4.42 -4.32
C VAL A 151 7.85 5.75 -3.65
N LEU A 152 6.90 6.49 -4.21
CA LEU A 152 6.35 7.69 -3.57
C LEU A 152 5.03 7.35 -2.88
N ASP A 153 4.88 7.80 -1.65
CA ASP A 153 3.72 7.59 -0.80
C ASP A 153 3.12 8.91 -0.27
N GLU A 154 3.65 9.47 0.81
CA GLU A 154 3.04 10.62 1.49
C GLU A 154 2.93 11.87 0.61
N CYS A 155 3.81 12.04 -0.35
CA CYS A 155 3.74 13.17 -1.29
C CYS A 155 2.84 12.90 -2.51
N MET A 156 2.23 11.71 -2.64
CA MET A 156 1.24 11.37 -3.67
C MET A 156 -0.17 11.62 -3.16
N ASP A 157 -0.59 12.88 -3.12
CA ASP A 157 -1.87 13.33 -2.53
C ASP A 157 -2.86 13.88 -3.57
N SER A 158 -2.47 13.96 -4.83
CA SER A 158 -3.29 14.58 -5.87
C SER A 158 -2.89 14.14 -7.27
N LEU A 159 -3.79 14.37 -8.24
CA LEU A 159 -3.51 14.20 -9.66
C LEU A 159 -2.33 15.08 -10.12
N ALA A 160 -2.23 16.30 -9.61
CA ALA A 160 -1.13 17.20 -9.94
C ALA A 160 0.22 16.68 -9.44
N ALA A 161 0.26 16.10 -8.23
CA ALA A 161 1.46 15.45 -7.69
C ALA A 161 1.88 14.26 -8.56
N LEU A 162 0.94 13.40 -8.99
CA LEU A 162 1.24 12.28 -9.87
C LEU A 162 1.83 12.73 -11.21
N LEU A 163 1.20 13.71 -11.87
CA LEU A 163 1.68 14.22 -13.17
C LEU A 163 3.06 14.86 -13.06
N ARG A 164 3.31 15.61 -11.99
CA ARG A 164 4.63 16.18 -11.69
C ARG A 164 5.67 15.07 -11.48
N ALA A 165 5.37 14.10 -10.65
CA ALA A 165 6.30 13.01 -10.34
C ALA A 165 6.61 12.15 -11.57
N HIS A 166 5.64 11.91 -12.44
CA HIS A 166 5.83 11.22 -13.70
C HIS A 166 6.73 12.05 -14.65
N HIS A 167 6.47 13.36 -14.80
CA HIS A 167 7.29 14.26 -15.62
C HIS A 167 8.76 14.31 -15.16
N ASP A 168 8.97 14.34 -13.85
CA ASP A 168 10.30 14.44 -13.24
C ASP A 168 11.03 13.09 -13.16
N ASN A 169 10.43 11.97 -13.59
CA ASN A 169 10.91 10.60 -13.38
C ASN A 169 11.24 10.30 -11.90
N ALA A 170 10.40 10.82 -11.00
CA ALA A 170 10.65 10.81 -9.58
C ALA A 170 10.35 9.45 -8.89
N MET A 171 9.74 8.52 -9.62
CA MET A 171 9.29 7.25 -9.07
C MET A 171 9.25 6.14 -10.12
N ASP A 172 9.29 4.91 -9.67
CA ASP A 172 9.03 3.70 -10.47
C ASP A 172 7.68 3.09 -10.12
N LEU A 173 7.13 3.45 -8.95
CA LEU A 173 5.89 2.92 -8.40
C LEU A 173 5.29 3.93 -7.42
N ILE A 174 3.95 3.94 -7.29
CA ILE A 174 3.25 4.79 -6.31
C ILE A 174 2.46 3.96 -5.30
N ASN A 175 2.23 4.55 -4.13
CA ASN A 175 1.19 4.10 -3.21
C ASN A 175 -0.10 4.87 -3.49
N LEU A 176 -1.10 4.16 -4.02
CA LEU A 176 -2.44 4.70 -4.24
C LEU A 176 -3.31 4.41 -3.02
N LYS A 177 -3.46 5.42 -2.15
CA LYS A 177 -4.26 5.34 -0.93
C LYS A 177 -5.64 5.95 -1.12
N ILE A 178 -6.68 5.14 -0.94
CA ILE A 178 -8.07 5.53 -1.21
C ILE A 178 -8.49 6.75 -0.37
N ASN A 179 -8.17 6.74 0.93
CA ASN A 179 -8.54 7.83 1.82
C ASN A 179 -7.80 9.14 1.47
N ARG A 180 -6.53 9.05 1.08
CA ARG A 180 -5.72 10.21 0.69
C ARG A 180 -6.26 10.87 -0.58
N MET A 181 -6.82 10.09 -1.49
CA MET A 181 -7.47 10.59 -2.70
C MET A 181 -8.89 11.13 -2.43
N GLY A 182 -9.48 10.85 -1.27
CA GLY A 182 -10.85 11.25 -0.94
C GLY A 182 -11.92 10.29 -1.45
N GLY A 183 -11.56 9.01 -1.68
CA GLY A 183 -12.47 7.92 -1.99
C GLY A 183 -12.13 7.14 -3.26
N LEU A 184 -12.93 6.12 -3.53
CA LEU A 184 -12.81 5.23 -4.70
C LEU A 184 -12.96 5.96 -6.04
N THR A 185 -13.83 6.97 -6.10
CA THR A 185 -14.05 7.75 -7.32
C THR A 185 -12.77 8.39 -7.84
N ARG A 186 -12.04 9.06 -6.98
CA ARG A 186 -10.76 9.69 -7.35
C ARG A 186 -9.62 8.67 -7.44
N ALA A 187 -9.59 7.68 -6.56
CA ALA A 187 -8.60 6.61 -6.63
C ALA A 187 -8.69 5.85 -7.96
N ARG A 188 -9.90 5.58 -8.47
CA ARG A 188 -10.10 5.01 -9.81
C ARG A 188 -9.51 5.90 -10.91
N GLN A 189 -9.72 7.22 -10.86
CA GLN A 189 -9.17 8.15 -11.86
C GLN A 189 -7.63 8.12 -11.86
N ILE A 190 -7.01 8.11 -10.68
CA ILE A 190 -5.56 7.99 -10.54
C ILE A 190 -5.07 6.63 -11.07
N ARG A 191 -5.75 5.52 -10.71
CA ARG A 191 -5.46 4.18 -11.20
C ARG A 191 -5.48 4.13 -12.74
N ASP A 192 -6.55 4.65 -13.37
CA ASP A 192 -6.71 4.63 -14.81
C ASP A 192 -5.62 5.48 -15.51
N LEU A 193 -5.22 6.58 -14.90
CA LEU A 193 -4.10 7.39 -15.40
C LEU A 193 -2.77 6.65 -15.22
N CYS A 194 -2.49 6.02 -14.09
CA CYS A 194 -1.27 5.21 -13.89
C CYS A 194 -1.15 4.12 -14.96
N VAL A 195 -2.25 3.40 -15.24
CA VAL A 195 -2.31 2.40 -16.32
C VAL A 195 -1.94 3.03 -17.67
N SER A 196 -2.51 4.19 -17.98
CA SER A 196 -2.22 4.91 -19.23
C SER A 196 -0.78 5.41 -19.35
N LEU A 197 -0.14 5.72 -18.22
CA LEU A 197 1.24 6.17 -18.12
C LEU A 197 2.26 5.03 -17.99
N GLY A 198 1.81 3.77 -17.91
CA GLY A 198 2.67 2.63 -17.70
C GLY A 198 3.26 2.52 -16.28
N LEU A 199 2.60 3.12 -15.28
CA LEU A 199 3.07 3.16 -13.89
C LEU A 199 2.39 2.07 -13.04
N PRO A 200 3.13 1.12 -12.49
CA PRO A 200 2.59 0.19 -11.50
C PRO A 200 2.29 0.91 -10.17
N MET A 201 1.40 0.29 -9.37
CA MET A 201 0.96 0.86 -8.11
C MET A 201 0.73 -0.18 -7.03
N ASN A 202 0.99 0.19 -5.79
CA ASN A 202 0.40 -0.43 -4.63
C ASN A 202 -1.00 0.15 -4.45
N VAL A 203 -2.03 -0.70 -4.42
CA VAL A 203 -3.39 -0.27 -4.10
C VAL A 203 -3.63 -0.57 -2.63
N GLU A 204 -3.70 0.48 -1.81
CA GLU A 204 -3.73 0.36 -0.36
C GLU A 204 -4.46 1.51 0.32
N ASP A 205 -4.34 1.63 1.63
CA ASP A 205 -4.76 2.78 2.41
C ASP A 205 -3.78 3.07 3.55
N SER A 206 -4.03 4.10 4.34
CA SER A 206 -3.17 4.46 5.49
C SER A 206 -3.36 3.48 6.64
N TRP A 207 -4.60 3.05 6.87
CA TRP A 207 -5.04 2.08 7.88
C TRP A 207 -6.50 1.71 7.62
N GLY A 208 -7.03 0.72 8.34
CA GLY A 208 -8.46 0.40 8.33
C GLY A 208 -8.75 -1.01 8.79
N GLY A 209 -10.05 -1.28 8.98
CA GLY A 209 -10.58 -2.62 9.22
C GLY A 209 -11.13 -3.23 7.92
N GLU A 210 -12.18 -4.05 8.07
CA GLU A 210 -12.79 -4.85 7.02
C GLU A 210 -13.32 -3.99 5.86
N ILE A 211 -13.97 -2.84 6.18
CA ILE A 211 -14.58 -1.94 5.17
C ILE A 211 -13.51 -1.30 4.29
N ALA A 212 -12.44 -0.76 4.88
CA ALA A 212 -11.34 -0.17 4.13
C ALA A 212 -10.61 -1.25 3.30
N THR A 213 -10.38 -2.43 3.88
CA THR A 213 -9.76 -3.55 3.16
C THR A 213 -10.63 -4.04 2.00
N ALA A 214 -11.97 -4.04 2.14
CA ALA A 214 -12.86 -4.37 1.03
C ALA A 214 -12.75 -3.34 -0.11
N ALA A 215 -12.69 -2.05 0.19
CA ALA A 215 -12.51 -1.01 -0.82
C ALA A 215 -11.17 -1.17 -1.57
N ILE A 216 -10.07 -1.42 -0.83
CA ILE A 216 -8.75 -1.74 -1.40
C ILE A 216 -8.86 -2.95 -2.34
N ALA A 217 -9.47 -4.03 -1.87
CA ALA A 217 -9.60 -5.27 -2.62
C ALA A 217 -10.39 -5.07 -3.93
N HIS A 218 -11.52 -4.35 -3.89
CA HIS A 218 -12.31 -4.06 -5.09
C HIS A 218 -11.53 -3.20 -6.11
N LEU A 219 -10.83 -2.16 -5.66
CA LEU A 219 -10.01 -1.33 -6.55
C LEU A 219 -8.86 -2.16 -7.15
N ALA A 220 -8.16 -2.95 -6.33
CA ALA A 220 -7.06 -3.81 -6.79
C ALA A 220 -7.53 -4.91 -7.76
N HIS A 221 -8.68 -5.57 -7.49
CA HIS A 221 -9.25 -6.57 -8.41
C HIS A 221 -9.68 -5.97 -9.76
N SER A 222 -10.03 -4.68 -9.80
CA SER A 222 -10.36 -3.96 -11.02
C SER A 222 -9.17 -3.30 -11.71
N THR A 223 -7.96 -3.48 -11.18
CA THR A 223 -6.71 -2.97 -11.77
C THR A 223 -6.07 -4.06 -12.61
N PRO A 224 -5.61 -3.77 -13.86
CA PRO A 224 -4.90 -4.74 -14.68
C PRO A 224 -3.68 -5.31 -13.94
N THR A 225 -3.46 -6.62 -14.06
CA THR A 225 -2.51 -7.38 -13.26
C THR A 225 -1.07 -6.87 -13.34
N GLU A 226 -0.67 -6.40 -14.53
CA GLU A 226 0.68 -5.84 -14.79
C GLU A 226 0.92 -4.51 -14.07
N PHE A 227 -0.13 -3.78 -13.66
CA PHE A 227 -0.04 -2.50 -12.95
C PHE A 227 -0.37 -2.59 -11.47
N GLN A 228 -0.95 -3.70 -11.03
CA GLN A 228 -1.23 -3.94 -9.61
C GLN A 228 -0.04 -4.69 -9.00
N PHE A 229 0.85 -3.96 -8.31
CA PHE A 229 2.07 -4.54 -7.76
C PHE A 229 1.81 -5.34 -6.49
N GLN A 230 1.19 -4.72 -5.48
CA GLN A 230 0.79 -5.37 -4.22
C GLN A 230 -0.27 -4.54 -3.47
N SER A 231 -0.84 -5.12 -2.43
CA SER A 231 -1.82 -4.47 -1.55
C SER A 231 -1.59 -4.86 -0.10
N SER A 232 -2.34 -4.24 0.82
CA SER A 232 -2.39 -4.63 2.23
C SER A 232 -3.79 -5.06 2.65
N ALA A 233 -3.86 -6.08 3.49
CA ALA A 233 -5.08 -6.53 4.15
C ALA A 233 -5.10 -6.03 5.60
N PHE A 234 -5.50 -4.77 5.80
CA PHE A 234 -5.39 -4.08 7.09
C PHE A 234 -6.21 -4.71 8.19
N HIS A 235 -7.34 -5.35 7.88
CA HIS A 235 -8.15 -6.06 8.88
C HIS A 235 -7.38 -7.17 9.62
N GLU A 236 -6.34 -7.76 9.00
CA GLU A 236 -5.47 -8.74 9.67
C GLU A 236 -4.57 -8.17 10.77
N TYR A 237 -4.46 -6.84 10.86
CA TYR A 237 -3.68 -6.16 11.89
C TYR A 237 -4.55 -5.63 13.03
N SER A 238 -5.89 -5.76 12.93
CA SER A 238 -6.84 -5.36 13.97
C SER A 238 -7.26 -6.56 14.80
N THR A 239 -7.44 -6.33 16.11
CA THR A 239 -8.04 -7.31 17.02
C THR A 239 -9.54 -7.11 17.18
N VAL A 240 -10.08 -6.01 16.64
CA VAL A 240 -11.51 -5.68 16.67
C VAL A 240 -12.07 -5.81 15.27
N CYS A 241 -13.11 -6.62 15.12
CA CYS A 241 -13.87 -6.76 13.88
C CYS A 241 -15.04 -5.77 13.90
N ILE A 242 -15.16 -4.94 12.85
CA ILE A 242 -16.19 -3.92 12.71
C ILE A 242 -17.18 -4.22 11.58
N ALA A 243 -16.94 -5.24 10.77
CA ALA A 243 -17.86 -5.67 9.73
C ALA A 243 -17.66 -7.15 9.36
N ASP A 244 -18.75 -7.85 9.07
CA ASP A 244 -18.73 -9.18 8.48
C ASP A 244 -18.43 -9.11 6.98
N GLY A 245 -17.92 -10.21 6.39
CA GLY A 245 -17.68 -10.32 4.95
C GLY A 245 -16.34 -9.75 4.50
N ALA A 246 -15.36 -9.59 5.37
CA ALA A 246 -14.01 -9.16 5.01
C ALA A 246 -13.43 -9.95 3.84
N PRO A 247 -12.58 -9.33 2.99
CA PRO A 247 -11.84 -10.04 1.97
C PRO A 247 -11.05 -11.22 2.58
N SER A 248 -11.07 -12.37 1.92
CA SER A 248 -10.34 -13.54 2.40
C SER A 248 -8.85 -13.41 2.09
N VAL A 249 -8.02 -13.76 3.08
CA VAL A 249 -6.56 -13.80 2.93
C VAL A 249 -6.08 -15.24 2.99
N LYS A 250 -5.34 -15.66 1.96
CA LYS A 250 -4.78 -17.00 1.90
C LYS A 250 -3.47 -17.01 1.12
N ASN A 251 -2.43 -17.61 1.72
CA ASN A 251 -1.12 -17.81 1.07
C ASN A 251 -0.54 -16.50 0.51
N GLY A 252 -0.62 -15.38 1.24
CA GLY A 252 -0.11 -14.08 0.81
C GLY A 252 -0.93 -13.40 -0.29
N TYR A 253 -2.16 -13.84 -0.54
CA TYR A 253 -3.08 -13.23 -1.49
C TYR A 253 -4.42 -12.89 -0.84
N MET A 254 -5.05 -11.86 -1.35
CA MET A 254 -6.39 -11.42 -0.96
C MET A 254 -7.37 -11.62 -2.12
N SER A 255 -8.61 -12.01 -1.78
CA SER A 255 -9.72 -12.10 -2.73
C SER A 255 -11.02 -11.62 -2.10
N VAL A 256 -11.91 -11.05 -2.93
CA VAL A 256 -13.26 -10.66 -2.54
C VAL A 256 -14.28 -11.67 -3.05
N ALA A 257 -15.38 -11.80 -2.32
CA ALA A 257 -16.55 -12.54 -2.80
C ALA A 257 -17.25 -11.76 -3.92
N ASP A 258 -17.91 -12.49 -4.81
CA ASP A 258 -18.70 -11.91 -5.92
C ASP A 258 -20.09 -11.47 -5.40
N THR A 259 -20.11 -10.69 -4.33
CA THR A 259 -21.32 -10.15 -3.67
C THR A 259 -21.55 -8.69 -4.05
N ALA A 260 -22.81 -8.27 -4.04
CA ALA A 260 -23.20 -6.89 -4.37
C ALA A 260 -22.61 -5.88 -3.39
N GLY A 261 -22.19 -4.73 -3.90
CA GLY A 261 -21.54 -3.67 -3.13
C GLY A 261 -20.09 -4.00 -2.81
N LEU A 262 -19.64 -3.56 -1.64
CA LEU A 262 -18.31 -3.91 -1.08
C LEU A 262 -18.25 -5.32 -0.50
N GLY A 263 -19.40 -6.01 -0.39
CA GLY A 263 -19.48 -7.36 0.16
C GLY A 263 -19.33 -7.43 1.68
N VAL A 264 -19.35 -6.31 2.37
CA VAL A 264 -19.23 -6.23 3.83
C VAL A 264 -20.53 -5.70 4.47
N THR A 265 -20.78 -6.10 5.70
CA THR A 265 -21.92 -5.64 6.52
C THR A 265 -21.40 -5.13 7.86
N PRO A 266 -21.57 -3.84 8.21
CA PRO A 266 -21.12 -3.29 9.49
C PRO A 266 -21.77 -4.01 10.68
N ILE A 267 -20.99 -4.28 11.72
CA ILE A 267 -21.42 -4.81 13.02
C ILE A 267 -21.70 -3.60 13.90
N LEU A 268 -22.97 -3.20 13.99
CA LEU A 268 -23.36 -1.96 14.67
C LEU A 268 -23.03 -1.95 16.17
N GLU A 269 -23.05 -3.11 16.83
CA GLU A 269 -22.70 -3.26 18.23
C GLU A 269 -21.21 -2.98 18.51
N SER A 270 -20.36 -3.11 17.49
CA SER A 270 -18.92 -2.79 17.57
C SER A 270 -18.62 -1.33 17.32
N LEU A 271 -19.62 -0.52 17.01
CA LEU A 271 -19.50 0.89 16.65
C LEU A 271 -20.10 1.78 17.75
N THR A 272 -19.45 2.92 18.00
CA THR A 272 -19.98 3.95 18.91
C THR A 272 -20.36 5.17 18.09
N SER A 273 -21.60 5.66 18.25
CA SER A 273 -21.99 6.96 17.66
C SER A 273 -21.21 8.09 18.33
N VAL A 274 -20.52 8.89 17.53
CA VAL A 274 -19.75 10.07 18.01
C VAL A 274 -20.51 11.37 17.82
N SER A 275 -21.51 11.38 16.91
CA SER A 275 -22.40 12.52 16.71
C SER A 275 -23.69 12.07 15.97
N GLU A 276 -24.79 12.70 16.31
CA GLU A 276 -26.06 12.55 15.58
C GLU A 276 -26.41 13.90 14.93
N PHE A 277 -26.77 13.86 13.65
CA PHE A 277 -27.23 15.03 12.91
C PHE A 277 -28.75 14.95 12.81
N SER A 278 -29.44 15.95 13.34
CA SER A 278 -30.89 16.13 13.26
C SER A 278 -31.30 16.80 11.96
#